data_c26eb1a42901f13672d18ab0af1fdaf3
#
_entry.id   c26eb1a42901f13672d18ab0af1fdaf3
#
_cell.length_a   1.000
_cell.length_b   1.000
_cell.length_c   1.000
_cell.angle_alpha   90.00
_cell.angle_beta   90.00
_cell.angle_gamma   90.00
#
_symmetry.space_group_name_H-M   'P 1'
#
loop_
_entity.id
_entity.type
_entity.pdbx_description
1 polymer ?
#
loop_
_entity_poly.entity_id
_entity_poly.type
_entity_poly.pdbx_seq_one_letter_code
_entity_poly.pdbx_strand_id
1 'polypeptide(L)'
;IDYDVIAGIETSGIVHAAYLGCLLNKPIAYIRKKPKGHGTKSLVEGLINGRRVLLIDDVVTTGNTLIKAIKSIRDNGGIIEDALVIIDRCEGASERLVDYGVRLQYILSSDLIIDTLLKHGVIDEETYMRVKMYMGVSRG
;
A
#
# COMPACT_ATOMS: atom_id res chain seq x y z
N ILE A 1 -13.70 6.76 -2.86
CA ILE A 1 -12.37 7.43 -2.84
C ILE A 1 -12.35 8.43 -3.97
N ASP A 2 -11.99 9.68 -3.70
CA ASP A 2 -11.90 10.74 -4.69
C ASP A 2 -10.41 11.04 -4.99
N TYR A 3 -10.00 10.88 -6.27
CA TYR A 3 -8.60 11.04 -6.69
C TYR A 3 -8.49 11.45 -8.16
N ASP A 4 -7.40 12.11 -8.48
CA ASP A 4 -7.08 12.59 -9.83
C ASP A 4 -5.99 11.74 -10.50
N VAL A 5 -5.09 11.14 -9.71
CA VAL A 5 -3.92 10.37 -10.15
C VAL A 5 -3.78 9.10 -9.32
N ILE A 6 -3.40 8.00 -9.95
CA ILE A 6 -3.04 6.75 -9.26
C ILE A 6 -1.52 6.63 -9.22
N ALA A 7 -0.94 6.46 -8.02
CA ALA A 7 0.50 6.33 -7.84
C ALA A 7 0.87 4.96 -7.29
N GLY A 8 1.69 4.21 -8.03
CA GLY A 8 2.18 2.90 -7.59
C GLY A 8 3.55 2.97 -6.93
N ILE A 9 3.79 2.19 -5.88
CA ILE A 9 5.12 2.05 -5.29
C ILE A 9 5.94 1.04 -6.10
N GLU A 10 7.20 1.36 -6.36
CA GLU A 10 8.15 0.46 -7.01
C GLU A 10 8.30 -0.83 -6.16
N THR A 11 8.17 -2.07 -6.70
CA THR A 11 8.01 -2.42 -8.11
C THR A 11 6.57 -2.84 -8.41
N SER A 12 5.95 -3.67 -7.56
CA SER A 12 4.64 -4.32 -7.78
C SER A 12 3.52 -3.30 -7.87
N GLY A 13 3.52 -2.27 -7.00
CA GLY A 13 2.52 -1.21 -7.00
C GLY A 13 2.40 -0.47 -8.35
N ILE A 14 3.50 -0.36 -9.11
CA ILE A 14 3.49 0.24 -10.46
C ILE A 14 2.60 -0.55 -11.41
N VAL A 15 2.67 -1.88 -11.37
CA VAL A 15 1.87 -2.76 -12.24
C VAL A 15 0.38 -2.57 -11.95
N HIS A 16 0.01 -2.55 -10.66
CA HIS A 16 -1.37 -2.33 -10.24
C HIS A 16 -1.88 -0.94 -10.62
N ALA A 17 -1.07 0.10 -10.40
CA ALA A 17 -1.41 1.48 -10.76
C ALA A 17 -1.58 1.63 -12.28
N ALA A 18 -0.71 1.03 -13.09
CA ALA A 18 -0.79 1.08 -14.54
C ALA A 18 -2.06 0.39 -15.06
N TYR A 19 -2.39 -0.79 -14.53
CA TYR A 19 -3.59 -1.51 -14.92
C TYR A 19 -4.86 -0.75 -14.56
N LEU A 20 -4.96 -0.27 -13.31
CA LEU A 20 -6.10 0.52 -12.85
C LEU A 20 -6.21 1.87 -13.58
N GLY A 21 -5.08 2.53 -13.84
CA GLY A 21 -5.05 3.77 -14.60
C GLY A 21 -5.63 3.59 -16.01
N CYS A 22 -5.28 2.49 -16.66
CA CYS A 22 -5.83 2.13 -17.96
C CYS A 22 -7.34 1.87 -17.90
N LEU A 23 -7.79 1.04 -16.95
CA LEU A 23 -9.22 0.69 -16.79
C LEU A 23 -10.10 1.89 -16.45
N LEU A 24 -9.59 2.79 -15.60
CA LEU A 24 -10.35 3.91 -15.06
C LEU A 24 -10.09 5.23 -15.82
N ASN A 25 -9.30 5.17 -16.89
CA ASN A 25 -8.88 6.33 -17.68
C ASN A 25 -8.32 7.46 -16.78
N LYS A 26 -7.42 7.10 -15.85
CA LYS A 26 -6.77 8.01 -14.91
C LYS A 26 -5.27 8.11 -15.18
N PRO A 27 -4.68 9.30 -15.04
CA PRO A 27 -3.23 9.46 -15.07
C PRO A 27 -2.56 8.61 -14.02
N ILE A 28 -1.35 8.14 -14.32
CA ILE A 28 -0.53 7.39 -13.38
C ILE A 28 0.74 8.15 -13.01
N ALA A 29 1.22 7.90 -11.80
CA ALA A 29 2.53 8.26 -11.29
C ALA A 29 3.15 7.03 -10.62
N TYR A 30 4.43 7.09 -10.23
CA TYR A 30 5.01 6.06 -9.39
C TYR A 30 6.06 6.62 -8.42
N ILE A 31 6.24 5.89 -7.33
CA ILE A 31 7.16 6.24 -6.25
C ILE A 31 8.34 5.26 -6.28
N ARG A 32 9.54 5.77 -6.47
CA ARG A 32 10.77 4.99 -6.47
C ARG A 32 11.20 4.63 -5.05
N LYS A 33 11.84 3.49 -4.90
CA LYS A 33 12.48 3.09 -3.62
C LYS A 33 13.76 3.86 -3.34
N LYS A 34 14.45 4.30 -4.42
CA LYS A 34 15.71 5.06 -4.34
C LYS A 34 15.69 6.24 -5.30
N PRO A 35 16.33 7.37 -4.96
CA PRO A 35 16.49 8.49 -5.88
C PRO A 35 17.27 8.10 -7.14
N LYS A 36 17.07 8.84 -8.24
CA LYS A 36 17.93 8.73 -9.43
C LYS A 36 19.37 9.11 -9.08
N GLY A 37 20.34 8.43 -9.68
CA GLY A 37 21.77 8.71 -9.49
C GLY A 37 22.20 10.09 -10.02
N HIS A 38 21.42 10.66 -10.94
CA HIS A 38 21.64 11.98 -11.52
C HIS A 38 20.32 12.73 -11.65
N GLY A 39 20.29 14.04 -11.34
CA GLY A 39 19.12 14.91 -11.42
C GLY A 39 18.45 15.17 -10.08
N THR A 40 17.13 15.38 -10.08
CA THR A 40 16.36 15.68 -8.87
C THR A 40 16.35 14.50 -7.90
N LYS A 41 16.51 14.78 -6.61
CA LYS A 41 16.42 13.77 -5.54
C LYS A 41 14.98 13.26 -5.30
N SER A 42 14.01 13.72 -6.12
CA SER A 42 12.62 13.29 -6.00
C SER A 42 12.49 11.78 -6.23
N LEU A 43 11.70 11.15 -5.37
CA LEU A 43 11.28 9.76 -5.53
C LEU A 43 10.04 9.63 -6.44
N VAL A 44 9.35 10.74 -6.72
CA VAL A 44 8.11 10.75 -7.49
C VAL A 44 8.39 10.95 -8.97
N GLU A 45 7.81 10.10 -9.77
CA GLU A 45 7.79 10.20 -11.23
C GLU A 45 6.35 10.36 -11.70
N GLY A 46 6.05 11.48 -12.36
CA GLY A 46 4.71 11.84 -12.83
C GLY A 46 4.24 13.19 -12.29
N LEU A 47 3.11 13.66 -12.81
CA LEU A 47 2.55 14.97 -12.49
C LEU A 47 1.52 14.84 -11.37
N ILE A 48 1.93 15.16 -10.14
CA ILE A 48 1.08 15.05 -8.95
C ILE A 48 0.85 16.38 -8.21
N ASN A 49 1.58 17.44 -8.56
CA ASN A 49 1.47 18.73 -7.87
C ASN A 49 0.04 19.28 -7.97
N GLY A 50 -0.56 19.61 -6.82
CA GLY A 50 -1.94 20.08 -6.69
C GLY A 50 -3.01 19.01 -6.94
N ARG A 51 -2.65 17.75 -7.13
CA ARG A 51 -3.58 16.65 -7.44
C ARG A 51 -3.81 15.75 -6.25
N ARG A 52 -5.03 15.20 -6.15
CA ARG A 52 -5.37 14.14 -5.19
C ARG A 52 -4.83 12.81 -5.72
N VAL A 53 -4.02 12.15 -4.91
CA VAL A 53 -3.29 10.94 -5.26
C VAL A 53 -3.86 9.75 -4.50
N LEU A 54 -4.25 8.68 -5.21
CA LEU A 54 -4.48 7.35 -4.62
C LEU A 54 -3.17 6.57 -4.69
N LEU A 55 -2.59 6.25 -3.53
CA LEU A 55 -1.37 5.44 -3.45
C LEU A 55 -1.70 3.96 -3.49
N ILE A 56 -0.97 3.18 -4.31
CA ILE A 56 -1.20 1.73 -4.45
C ILE A 56 0.08 0.94 -4.22
N ASP A 57 -0.04 -0.16 -3.46
CA ASP A 57 0.97 -1.20 -3.33
C ASP A 57 0.32 -2.60 -3.31
N ASP A 58 1.12 -3.65 -3.37
CA ASP A 58 0.63 -5.03 -3.31
C ASP A 58 0.36 -5.49 -1.86
N VAL A 59 1.34 -5.35 -0.97
CA VAL A 59 1.29 -5.85 0.41
C VAL A 59 1.79 -4.80 1.38
N VAL A 60 1.10 -4.64 2.49
CA VAL A 60 1.58 -3.83 3.61
C VAL A 60 1.83 -4.70 4.85
N THR A 61 2.90 -4.37 5.57
CA THR A 61 3.24 -4.90 6.89
C THR A 61 3.06 -3.81 7.94
N THR A 62 4.11 -3.17 8.35
CA THR A 62 4.11 -2.08 9.33
C THR A 62 3.79 -0.69 8.74
N GLY A 63 3.63 -0.57 7.43
CA GLY A 63 3.33 0.69 6.75
C GLY A 63 4.54 1.61 6.49
N ASN A 64 5.76 1.22 6.85
CA ASN A 64 6.95 2.08 6.66
C ASN A 64 7.16 2.54 5.21
N THR A 65 6.93 1.65 4.24
CA THR A 65 7.08 1.96 2.81
C THR A 65 6.02 2.96 2.37
N LEU A 66 4.76 2.74 2.78
CA LEU A 66 3.65 3.66 2.50
C LEU A 66 3.92 5.05 3.11
N ILE A 67 4.36 5.12 4.36
CA ILE A 67 4.68 6.39 5.04
C ILE A 67 5.77 7.17 4.29
N LYS A 68 6.83 6.51 3.82
CA LYS A 68 7.87 7.14 3.00
C LYS A 68 7.29 7.68 1.68
N ALA A 69 6.42 6.92 1.03
CA ALA A 69 5.76 7.33 -0.20
C ALA A 69 4.81 8.53 0.05
N ILE A 70 4.02 8.50 1.12
CA ILE A 70 3.14 9.61 1.54
C ILE A 70 3.92 10.91 1.71
N LYS A 71 5.06 10.86 2.43
CA LYS A 71 5.94 12.02 2.60
C LYS A 71 6.43 12.52 1.24
N SER A 72 6.94 11.64 0.38
CA SER A 72 7.42 12.01 -0.95
C SER A 72 6.32 12.63 -1.82
N ILE A 73 5.09 12.12 -1.76
CA ILE A 73 3.95 12.71 -2.48
C ILE A 73 3.70 14.14 -1.99
N ARG A 74 3.66 14.37 -0.68
CA ARG A 74 3.43 15.70 -0.09
C ARG A 74 4.57 16.66 -0.39
N ASP A 75 5.81 16.22 -0.32
CA ASP A 75 7.01 17.02 -0.65
C ASP A 75 7.01 17.47 -2.13
N ASN A 76 6.29 16.75 -3.00
CA ASN A 76 6.09 17.10 -4.41
C ASN A 76 4.72 17.76 -4.68
N GLY A 77 4.05 18.28 -3.64
CA GLY A 77 2.81 19.06 -3.75
C GLY A 77 1.56 18.23 -4.01
N GLY A 78 1.62 16.90 -3.93
CA GLY A 78 0.45 16.04 -4.03
C GLY A 78 -0.38 16.02 -2.74
N ILE A 79 -1.68 15.83 -2.89
CA ILE A 79 -2.64 15.67 -1.79
C ILE A 79 -2.95 14.19 -1.68
N ILE A 80 -2.80 13.61 -0.48
CA ILE A 80 -3.04 12.18 -0.26
C ILE A 80 -3.82 11.97 1.03
N GLU A 81 -4.93 11.24 0.90
CA GLU A 81 -5.85 10.88 1.99
C GLU A 81 -6.15 9.37 2.01
N ASP A 82 -5.86 8.65 0.92
CA ASP A 82 -6.14 7.23 0.78
C ASP A 82 -4.94 6.46 0.20
N ALA A 83 -4.68 5.28 0.77
CA ALA A 83 -3.79 4.28 0.23
C ALA A 83 -4.56 2.95 0.08
N LEU A 84 -4.33 2.22 -1.01
CA LEU A 84 -4.94 0.94 -1.30
C LEU A 84 -3.87 -0.13 -1.46
N VAL A 85 -4.04 -1.26 -0.78
CA VAL A 85 -3.19 -2.44 -0.95
C VAL A 85 -4.03 -3.68 -1.26
N ILE A 86 -3.42 -4.67 -1.90
CA ILE A 86 -4.09 -5.95 -2.12
C ILE A 86 -4.22 -6.69 -0.80
N ILE A 87 -3.13 -6.80 -0.03
CA ILE A 87 -3.08 -7.54 1.22
C ILE A 87 -2.56 -6.65 2.36
N ASP A 88 -3.35 -6.56 3.43
CA ASP A 88 -2.87 -6.09 4.73
C ASP A 88 -2.46 -7.29 5.60
N ARG A 89 -1.20 -7.32 6.02
CA ARG A 89 -0.70 -8.36 6.93
C ARG A 89 -1.10 -8.13 8.39
N CYS A 90 -1.85 -7.07 8.67
CA CYS A 90 -2.34 -6.70 10.01
C CYS A 90 -1.21 -6.50 11.04
N GLU A 91 -0.10 -5.88 10.63
CA GLU A 91 1.06 -5.57 11.48
C GLU A 91 1.10 -4.09 11.92
N GLY A 92 -0.07 -3.44 12.06
CA GLY A 92 -0.21 -2.07 12.59
C GLY A 92 -0.10 -0.96 11.55
N ALA A 93 -0.19 -1.26 10.25
CA ALA A 93 -0.10 -0.23 9.20
C ALA A 93 -1.26 0.75 9.25
N SER A 94 -2.49 0.26 9.46
CA SER A 94 -3.71 1.10 9.47
C SER A 94 -3.64 2.17 10.54
N GLU A 95 -3.29 1.79 11.76
CA GLU A 95 -3.16 2.69 12.91
C GLU A 95 -2.10 3.76 12.65
N ARG A 96 -0.96 3.36 12.11
CA ARG A 96 0.15 4.27 11.82
C ARG A 96 -0.14 5.24 10.68
N LEU A 97 -0.92 4.83 9.67
CA LEU A 97 -1.29 5.73 8.58
C LEU A 97 -2.29 6.81 9.03
N VAL A 98 -3.12 6.53 10.03
CA VAL A 98 -4.03 7.51 10.65
C VAL A 98 -3.24 8.72 11.20
N ASP A 99 -2.07 8.52 11.81
CA ASP A 99 -1.19 9.58 12.30
C ASP A 99 -0.73 10.53 11.17
N TYR A 100 -0.75 10.05 9.94
CA TYR A 100 -0.47 10.83 8.73
C TYR A 100 -1.73 11.33 8.02
N GLY A 101 -2.93 11.14 8.61
CA GLY A 101 -4.19 11.52 8.00
C GLY A 101 -4.50 10.75 6.70
N VAL A 102 -4.03 9.51 6.59
CA VAL A 102 -4.24 8.64 5.41
C VAL A 102 -4.99 7.39 5.83
N ARG A 103 -6.07 7.09 5.13
CA ARG A 103 -6.85 5.86 5.34
C ARG A 103 -6.23 4.72 4.53
N LEU A 104 -5.96 3.60 5.18
CA LEU A 104 -5.57 2.37 4.50
C LEU A 104 -6.81 1.60 4.08
N GLN A 105 -6.90 1.31 2.79
CA GLN A 105 -7.87 0.40 2.20
C GLN A 105 -7.14 -0.88 1.78
N TYR A 106 -7.78 -2.03 1.94
CA TYR A 106 -7.21 -3.31 1.50
C TYR A 106 -8.31 -4.24 0.95
N ILE A 107 -7.91 -5.14 0.06
CA ILE A 107 -8.84 -6.12 -0.51
C ILE A 107 -8.95 -7.33 0.41
N LEU A 108 -7.82 -7.81 0.94
CA LEU A 108 -7.73 -8.96 1.82
C LEU A 108 -6.86 -8.64 3.03
N SER A 109 -7.21 -9.22 4.18
CA SER A 109 -6.30 -9.25 5.34
C SER A 109 -5.71 -10.65 5.50
N SER A 110 -4.52 -10.74 6.10
CA SER A 110 -3.92 -12.04 6.41
C SER A 110 -4.79 -12.86 7.36
N ASP A 111 -5.52 -12.22 8.29
CA ASP A 111 -6.49 -12.90 9.15
C ASP A 111 -7.59 -13.58 8.35
N LEU A 112 -8.24 -12.84 7.43
CA LEU A 112 -9.30 -13.39 6.58
C LEU A 112 -8.79 -14.55 5.72
N ILE A 113 -7.56 -14.42 5.18
CA ILE A 113 -6.94 -15.48 4.36
C ILE A 113 -6.78 -16.74 5.18
N ILE A 114 -6.16 -16.69 6.37
CA ILE A 114 -5.89 -17.83 7.22
C ILE A 114 -7.17 -18.49 7.72
N ASP A 115 -8.15 -17.69 8.16
CA ASP A 115 -9.46 -18.18 8.61
C ASP A 115 -10.20 -18.92 7.48
N THR A 116 -10.10 -18.38 6.25
CA THR A 116 -10.71 -19.00 5.08
C THR A 116 -10.04 -20.31 4.71
N LEU A 117 -8.70 -20.38 4.76
CA LEU A 117 -7.95 -21.61 4.46
C LEU A 117 -8.28 -22.75 5.44
N LEU A 118 -8.41 -22.44 6.74
CA LEU A 118 -8.84 -23.40 7.73
C LEU A 118 -10.28 -23.88 7.45
N LYS A 119 -11.20 -22.95 7.25
CA LYS A 119 -12.62 -23.24 6.98
C LYS A 119 -12.82 -24.19 5.80
N HIS A 120 -11.98 -24.08 4.78
CA HIS A 120 -12.05 -24.91 3.58
C HIS A 120 -11.16 -26.15 3.63
N GLY A 121 -10.53 -26.45 4.78
CA GLY A 121 -9.69 -27.63 4.98
C GLY A 121 -8.40 -27.63 4.16
N VAL A 122 -7.94 -26.45 3.71
CA VAL A 122 -6.67 -26.30 2.96
C VAL A 122 -5.48 -26.39 3.89
N ILE A 123 -5.64 -25.93 5.13
CA ILE A 123 -4.69 -26.06 6.23
C ILE A 123 -5.38 -26.76 7.41
N ASP A 124 -4.59 -27.45 8.24
CA ASP A 124 -5.06 -28.04 9.48
C ASP A 124 -5.02 -27.05 10.67
N GLU A 125 -5.62 -27.44 11.78
CA GLU A 125 -5.66 -26.62 12.99
C GLU A 125 -4.27 -26.34 13.56
N GLU A 126 -3.34 -27.28 13.47
CA GLU A 126 -1.97 -27.11 13.94
C GLU A 126 -1.27 -25.99 13.15
N THR A 127 -1.36 -26.03 11.83
CA THR A 127 -0.81 -24.99 10.95
C THR A 127 -1.47 -23.64 11.20
N TYR A 128 -2.82 -23.63 11.36
CA TYR A 128 -3.55 -22.42 11.69
C TYR A 128 -3.06 -21.78 12.98
N MET A 129 -2.97 -22.56 14.07
CA MET A 129 -2.51 -22.05 15.37
C MET A 129 -1.06 -21.53 15.32
N ARG A 130 -0.18 -22.21 14.59
CA ARG A 130 1.21 -21.79 14.40
C ARG A 130 1.30 -20.46 13.67
N VAL A 131 0.51 -20.27 12.61
CA VAL A 131 0.49 -19.01 11.84
C VAL A 131 -0.10 -17.89 12.68
N LYS A 132 -1.22 -18.12 13.39
CA LYS A 132 -1.83 -17.10 14.28
C LYS A 132 -0.88 -16.67 15.40
N MET A 133 -0.12 -17.59 15.96
CA MET A 133 0.90 -17.28 16.97
C MET A 133 2.00 -16.37 16.38
N TYR A 134 2.51 -16.69 15.19
CA TYR A 134 3.49 -15.88 14.49
C TYR A 134 2.96 -14.46 14.20
N MET A 135 1.73 -14.36 13.71
CA MET A 135 1.08 -13.07 13.44
C MET A 135 0.85 -12.25 14.71
N GLY A 136 0.51 -12.91 15.84
CA GLY A 136 0.36 -12.26 17.15
C GLY A 136 1.67 -11.67 17.67
N VAL A 137 2.78 -12.35 17.48
CA VAL A 137 4.14 -11.87 17.85
C VAL A 137 4.55 -10.66 16.98
N SER A 138 4.15 -10.65 15.71
CA SER A 138 4.48 -9.55 14.80
C SER A 138 3.67 -8.26 15.07
N ARG A 139 2.61 -8.35 15.87
CA ARG A 139 1.74 -7.21 16.25
C ARG A 139 2.17 -6.51 17.55
N GLY A 140 3.06 -7.10 18.31
CA GLY A 140 3.59 -6.57 19.58
C GLY A 140 4.88 -5.78 19.38
#